data_ea526664c762c24cdc9d80050abc68f4
#
_entry.id   ea526664c762c24cdc9d80050abc68f4
#
_cell.length_a   1.000
_cell.length_b   1.000
_cell.length_c   1.000
_cell.angle_alpha   90.00
_cell.angle_beta   90.00
_cell.angle_gamma   90.00
#
_symmetry.space_group_name_H-M   'P 1'
#
loop_
_entity.id
_entity.type
_entity.pdbx_description
1 polymer ?
#
loop_
_entity_poly.entity_id
_entity_poly.type
_entity_poly.pdbx_seq_one_letter_code
_entity_poly.pdbx_strand_id
1 'polypeptide(L)'
;RGLGDVYKRQVKNSLIIEKIIQKKPIFSKDFFKNDEIKQENNQTLNEHQRSAIDVINVSIKESKPDCFLLDGVPGSGKTETYFETVQTCLNESKQVLILLPEIALTPDWQKRFYNKFNFNPFVWHSEISKKKRKEIWLSALNGTAGVIVGARSALMIPISKLGLIIVDEEHEPAFKQEENVRYNARDMAVYKANRSSASIVLASATPSLETFHNMKMGKYIHLTLPKRATGADMPDIK
;
A
#
# COMPACT_ATOMS: atom_id res chain seq x y z
N ARG A 1 -8.09 41.40 -24.18
CA ARG A 1 -8.11 40.55 -22.94
C ARG A 1 -6.69 40.57 -22.39
N GLY A 2 -6.46 41.39 -21.34
CA GLY A 2 -5.13 41.80 -20.95
C GLY A 2 -4.40 40.85 -20.03
N LEU A 3 -3.07 41.00 -19.93
CA LEU A 3 -2.15 40.34 -19.01
C LEU A 3 -2.67 40.28 -17.54
N GLY A 4 -3.56 41.22 -17.15
CA GLY A 4 -4.18 41.24 -15.81
C GLY A 4 -5.09 40.05 -15.48
N ASP A 5 -5.74 39.44 -16.49
CA ASP A 5 -6.61 38.28 -16.27
C ASP A 5 -5.82 36.98 -16.11
N VAL A 6 -4.66 36.89 -16.76
CA VAL A 6 -3.73 35.78 -16.60
C VAL A 6 -3.09 35.82 -15.21
N TYR A 7 -2.70 37.01 -14.76
CA TYR A 7 -2.11 37.25 -13.43
C TYR A 7 -3.11 36.96 -12.30
N LYS A 8 -4.35 37.42 -12.45
CA LYS A 8 -5.42 37.10 -11.49
C LYS A 8 -5.74 35.60 -11.43
N ARG A 9 -5.64 34.88 -12.54
CA ARG A 9 -5.79 33.42 -12.58
C ARG A 9 -4.63 32.72 -11.89
N GLN A 10 -3.40 33.18 -12.06
CA GLN A 10 -2.22 32.63 -11.39
C GLN A 10 -2.27 32.88 -9.88
N VAL A 11 -2.62 34.07 -9.42
CA VAL A 11 -2.78 34.40 -8.01
C VAL A 11 -3.93 33.57 -7.39
N LYS A 12 -5.04 33.39 -8.11
CA LYS A 12 -6.15 32.56 -7.66
C LYS A 12 -5.77 31.07 -7.58
N ASN A 13 -4.94 30.60 -8.47
CA ASN A 13 -4.42 29.22 -8.40
C ASN A 13 -3.37 29.06 -7.29
N SER A 14 -2.53 30.07 -7.02
CA SER A 14 -1.59 30.08 -5.89
C SER A 14 -2.31 30.11 -4.55
N LEU A 15 -3.38 30.90 -4.40
CA LEU A 15 -4.22 30.96 -3.22
C LEU A 15 -4.98 29.63 -2.97
N ILE A 16 -5.39 28.93 -4.02
CA ILE A 16 -6.00 27.61 -3.91
C ILE A 16 -4.97 26.59 -3.47
N ILE A 17 -3.75 26.67 -3.96
CA ILE A 17 -2.63 25.81 -3.55
C ILE A 17 -2.28 26.07 -2.08
N GLU A 18 -2.16 27.33 -1.66
CA GLU A 18 -1.90 27.69 -0.25
C GLU A 18 -2.99 27.22 0.70
N LYS A 19 -4.26 27.37 0.34
CA LYS A 19 -5.39 26.87 1.15
C LYS A 19 -5.46 25.34 1.24
N ILE A 20 -5.02 24.64 0.21
CA ILE A 20 -4.97 23.16 0.21
C ILE A 20 -3.77 22.68 1.05
N ILE A 21 -2.64 23.37 0.98
CA ILE A 21 -1.42 23.05 1.75
C ILE A 21 -1.63 23.35 3.26
N GLN A 22 -2.45 24.34 3.60
CA GLN A 22 -2.77 24.70 5.00
C GLN A 22 -3.84 23.80 5.64
N LYS A 23 -4.52 22.90 4.90
CA LYS A 23 -5.27 21.84 5.56
C LYS A 23 -4.27 20.98 6.33
N LYS A 24 -4.46 20.96 7.67
CA LYS A 24 -3.65 20.14 8.59
C LYS A 24 -3.36 18.78 7.92
N PRO A 25 -2.09 18.36 7.88
CA PRO A 25 -1.76 17.04 7.37
C PRO A 25 -2.63 16.02 8.12
N ILE A 26 -3.25 15.10 7.40
CA ILE A 26 -4.01 13.98 8.01
C ILE A 26 -3.05 13.14 8.87
N PHE A 27 -1.76 13.33 8.69
CA PHE A 27 -0.67 12.87 9.54
C PHE A 27 0.04 14.06 10.20
N SER A 28 -0.48 14.56 11.31
CA SER A 28 0.37 15.21 12.30
C SER A 28 1.11 14.11 13.09
N LYS A 29 2.35 14.36 13.52
CA LYS A 29 3.05 13.50 14.48
C LYS A 29 2.23 13.22 15.75
N ASP A 30 1.19 14.02 15.99
CA ASP A 30 0.28 13.93 17.12
C ASP A 30 -0.75 12.80 16.96
N PHE A 31 -0.96 12.24 15.73
CA PHE A 31 -1.88 11.13 15.51
C PHE A 31 -1.37 9.83 16.16
N PHE A 32 -0.05 9.68 16.29
CA PHE A 32 0.59 8.52 16.92
C PHE A 32 0.94 8.74 18.40
N LYS A 33 0.73 9.94 18.95
CA LYS A 33 0.97 10.25 20.37
C LYS A 33 -0.18 9.91 21.31
N ASN A 34 -1.35 9.54 20.77
CA ASN A 34 -2.40 8.99 21.58
C ASN A 34 -2.07 7.50 21.85
N ASP A 35 -1.46 7.24 23.01
CA ASP A 35 -1.18 5.93 23.60
C ASP A 35 -2.46 5.08 23.87
N GLU A 36 -3.60 5.49 23.35
CA GLU A 36 -4.89 4.80 23.40
C GLU A 36 -5.30 4.18 22.06
N ILE A 37 -4.37 3.61 21.28
CA ILE A 37 -4.75 2.56 20.33
C ILE A 37 -5.02 1.33 21.21
N LYS A 38 -6.26 1.22 21.67
CA LYS A 38 -6.73 -0.02 22.30
C LYS A 38 -6.42 -1.17 21.36
N GLN A 39 -5.47 -1.98 21.77
CA GLN A 39 -5.17 -3.28 21.19
C GLN A 39 -6.36 -4.22 21.47
N GLU A 40 -7.51 -3.94 20.88
CA GLU A 40 -8.66 -4.85 20.92
C GLU A 40 -8.77 -5.62 19.60
N ASN A 41 -7.73 -6.34 19.25
CA ASN A 41 -7.79 -7.58 18.47
C ASN A 41 -6.42 -8.25 18.56
N ASN A 42 -6.15 -8.88 19.70
CA ASN A 42 -5.06 -9.83 19.88
C ASN A 42 -5.34 -11.12 19.09
N GLN A 43 -5.38 -11.05 17.77
CA GLN A 43 -4.99 -12.22 17.01
C GLN A 43 -3.47 -12.35 17.21
N THR A 44 -3.09 -13.29 18.05
CA THR A 44 -1.68 -13.56 18.33
C THR A 44 -1.03 -14.02 17.04
N LEU A 45 -0.18 -13.15 16.48
CA LEU A 45 0.62 -13.47 15.29
C LEU A 45 1.41 -14.76 15.58
N ASN A 46 1.40 -15.69 14.64
CA ASN A 46 2.21 -16.90 14.74
C ASN A 46 3.69 -16.60 14.42
N GLU A 47 4.55 -17.57 14.67
CA GLU A 47 6.01 -17.43 14.50
C GLU A 47 6.39 -17.06 13.07
N HIS A 48 5.77 -17.68 12.05
CA HIS A 48 6.04 -17.39 10.65
C HIS A 48 5.65 -15.96 10.28
N GLN A 49 4.51 -15.48 10.78
CA GLN A 49 4.08 -14.09 10.56
C GLN A 49 5.05 -13.11 11.20
N ARG A 50 5.48 -13.35 12.46
CA ARG A 50 6.47 -12.49 13.14
C ARG A 50 7.78 -12.44 12.41
N SER A 51 8.32 -13.60 12.03
CA SER A 51 9.56 -13.67 11.25
C SER A 51 9.47 -12.90 9.93
N ALA A 52 8.36 -13.03 9.19
CA ALA A 52 8.14 -12.29 7.96
C ALA A 52 8.09 -10.77 8.21
N ILE A 53 7.36 -10.33 9.23
CA ILE A 53 7.25 -8.94 9.64
C ILE A 53 8.63 -8.37 9.99
N ASP A 54 9.42 -9.08 10.79
CA ASP A 54 10.73 -8.61 11.23
C ASP A 54 11.67 -8.38 10.05
N VAL A 55 11.72 -9.31 9.10
CA VAL A 55 12.55 -9.18 7.89
C VAL A 55 12.12 -7.97 7.05
N ILE A 56 10.83 -7.79 6.79
CA ILE A 56 10.33 -6.65 6.02
C ILE A 56 10.60 -5.34 6.76
N ASN A 57 10.40 -5.29 8.07
CA ASN A 57 10.59 -4.09 8.89
C ASN A 57 12.04 -3.60 8.89
N VAL A 58 13.02 -4.51 8.85
CA VAL A 58 14.43 -4.14 8.72
C VAL A 58 14.64 -3.37 7.41
N SER A 59 14.15 -3.89 6.28
CA SER A 59 14.29 -3.21 4.98
C SER A 59 13.60 -1.84 4.94
N ILE A 60 12.40 -1.73 5.54
CA ILE A 60 11.67 -0.45 5.62
C ILE A 60 12.48 0.59 6.39
N LYS A 61 13.04 0.23 7.56
CA LYS A 61 13.85 1.13 8.39
C LYS A 61 15.14 1.55 7.69
N GLU A 62 15.79 0.62 7.01
CA GLU A 62 17.02 0.87 6.29
C GLU A 62 16.80 1.51 4.90
N SER A 63 15.56 1.73 4.49
CA SER A 63 15.19 2.25 3.15
C SER A 63 15.79 1.42 2.02
N LYS A 64 15.79 0.10 2.17
CA LYS A 64 16.24 -0.84 1.13
C LYS A 64 15.12 -1.16 0.18
N PRO A 65 15.36 -1.15 -1.14
CA PRO A 65 14.35 -1.50 -2.15
C PRO A 65 14.20 -3.02 -2.32
N ASP A 66 14.10 -3.74 -1.20
CA ASP A 66 13.95 -5.19 -1.24
C ASP A 66 12.55 -5.59 -1.73
N CYS A 67 12.49 -6.64 -2.53
CA CYS A 67 11.26 -7.23 -3.01
C CYS A 67 11.00 -8.56 -2.29
N PHE A 68 9.87 -8.64 -1.60
CA PHE A 68 9.45 -9.80 -0.83
C PHE A 68 8.29 -10.52 -1.55
N LEU A 69 8.39 -11.84 -1.67
CA LEU A 69 7.27 -12.70 -1.97
C LEU A 69 6.71 -13.23 -0.64
N LEU A 70 5.55 -12.73 -0.23
CA LEU A 70 4.79 -13.25 0.91
C LEU A 70 3.85 -14.36 0.44
N ASP A 71 4.37 -15.57 0.43
CA ASP A 71 3.70 -16.78 -0.03
C ASP A 71 2.96 -17.44 1.15
N GLY A 72 1.65 -17.45 1.11
CA GLY A 72 0.86 -17.95 2.23
C GLY A 72 -0.44 -18.59 1.79
N VAL A 73 -0.76 -19.74 2.39
CA VAL A 73 -2.02 -20.44 2.13
C VAL A 73 -3.24 -19.53 2.37
N PRO A 74 -4.40 -19.79 1.73
CA PRO A 74 -5.62 -19.04 2.01
C PRO A 74 -5.94 -19.04 3.51
N GLY A 75 -6.20 -17.84 4.08
CA GLY A 75 -6.44 -17.69 5.50
C GLY A 75 -5.19 -17.72 6.40
N SER A 76 -3.98 -17.66 5.85
CA SER A 76 -2.73 -17.61 6.62
C SER A 76 -2.47 -16.28 7.33
N GLY A 77 -3.31 -15.27 7.11
CA GLY A 77 -3.15 -13.95 7.71
C GLY A 77 -2.15 -13.05 6.98
N LYS A 78 -2.02 -13.19 5.66
CA LYS A 78 -1.20 -12.29 4.83
C LYS A 78 -1.54 -10.82 5.07
N THR A 79 -2.84 -10.50 5.14
CA THR A 79 -3.33 -9.13 5.36
C THR A 79 -2.87 -8.59 6.72
N GLU A 80 -3.01 -9.35 7.79
CA GLU A 80 -2.54 -8.99 9.13
C GLU A 80 -1.03 -8.80 9.13
N THR A 81 -0.29 -9.69 8.46
CA THR A 81 1.16 -9.61 8.34
C THR A 81 1.59 -8.32 7.67
N TYR A 82 1.04 -7.98 6.50
CA TYR A 82 1.44 -6.73 5.86
C TYR A 82 0.88 -5.48 6.57
N PHE A 83 -0.22 -5.54 7.30
CA PHE A 83 -0.69 -4.41 8.10
C PHE A 83 0.32 -4.02 9.19
N GLU A 84 1.01 -4.98 9.82
CA GLU A 84 2.09 -4.67 10.76
C GLU A 84 3.25 -3.93 10.07
N THR A 85 3.59 -4.31 8.85
CA THR A 85 4.66 -3.62 8.09
C THR A 85 4.21 -2.22 7.64
N VAL A 86 2.92 -2.03 7.33
CA VAL A 86 2.32 -0.71 7.09
C VAL A 86 2.49 0.17 8.32
N GLN A 87 2.20 -0.35 9.52
CA GLN A 87 2.36 0.39 10.78
C GLN A 87 3.81 0.85 10.96
N THR A 88 4.78 -0.03 10.73
CA THR A 88 6.21 0.32 10.80
C THR A 88 6.55 1.43 9.82
N CYS A 89 6.10 1.33 8.56
CA CYS A 89 6.37 2.33 7.54
C CYS A 89 5.80 3.72 7.91
N LEU A 90 4.60 3.75 8.49
CA LEU A 90 3.98 4.98 8.97
C LEU A 90 4.74 5.59 10.16
N ASN A 91 5.23 4.77 11.08
CA ASN A 91 6.05 5.21 12.22
C ASN A 91 7.35 5.86 11.76
N GLU A 92 7.91 5.41 10.64
CA GLU A 92 9.07 6.01 9.97
C GLU A 92 8.69 7.30 9.17
N SER A 93 7.46 7.80 9.32
CA SER A 93 6.94 8.97 8.59
C SER A 93 7.00 8.83 7.06
N LYS A 94 6.92 7.60 6.56
CA LYS A 94 6.87 7.24 5.15
C LYS A 94 5.45 6.92 4.71
N GLN A 95 5.21 6.98 3.42
CA GLN A 95 3.92 6.72 2.80
C GLN A 95 3.85 5.28 2.27
N VAL A 96 2.65 4.73 2.23
CA VAL A 96 2.37 3.37 1.76
C VAL A 96 1.42 3.41 0.57
N LEU A 97 1.72 2.60 -0.43
CA LEU A 97 0.81 2.29 -1.55
C LEU A 97 0.38 0.84 -1.43
N ILE A 98 -0.93 0.59 -1.38
CA ILE A 98 -1.51 -0.74 -1.40
C ILE A 98 -2.25 -0.92 -2.72
N LEU A 99 -1.82 -1.87 -3.54
CA LEU A 99 -2.50 -2.28 -4.75
C LEU A 99 -3.34 -3.52 -4.46
N LEU A 100 -4.63 -3.41 -4.70
CA LEU A 100 -5.61 -4.50 -4.57
C LEU A 100 -6.30 -4.71 -5.91
N PRO A 101 -6.67 -5.95 -6.28
CA PRO A 101 -7.68 -6.16 -7.31
C PRO A 101 -8.97 -5.42 -6.94
N GLU A 102 -9.71 -4.90 -7.92
CA GLU A 102 -10.95 -4.12 -7.64
C GLU A 102 -11.94 -4.91 -6.77
N ILE A 103 -12.03 -6.22 -6.99
CA ILE A 103 -12.88 -7.12 -6.20
C ILE A 103 -12.41 -7.33 -4.75
N ALA A 104 -11.15 -7.06 -4.45
CA ALA A 104 -10.57 -7.23 -3.10
C ALA A 104 -10.71 -5.98 -2.22
N LEU A 105 -10.99 -4.82 -2.83
CA LEU A 105 -11.25 -3.57 -2.09
C LEU A 105 -12.69 -3.56 -1.52
N THR A 106 -12.99 -4.54 -0.68
CA THR A 106 -14.31 -4.74 -0.08
C THR A 106 -14.54 -3.85 1.14
N PRO A 107 -15.81 -3.61 1.53
CA PRO A 107 -16.13 -2.98 2.81
C PRO A 107 -15.47 -3.68 4.01
N ASP A 108 -15.37 -5.02 3.96
CA ASP A 108 -14.73 -5.79 5.03
C ASP A 108 -13.23 -5.51 5.14
N TRP A 109 -12.52 -5.40 4.01
CA TRP A 109 -11.12 -5.01 4.01
C TRP A 109 -10.94 -3.60 4.59
N GLN A 110 -11.79 -2.65 4.18
CA GLN A 110 -11.75 -1.28 4.70
C GLN A 110 -12.06 -1.23 6.20
N LYS A 111 -13.01 -2.02 6.68
CA LYS A 111 -13.34 -2.14 8.10
C LYS A 111 -12.18 -2.73 8.90
N ARG A 112 -11.52 -3.79 8.40
CA ARG A 112 -10.31 -4.35 9.02
C ARG A 112 -9.19 -3.33 9.09
N PHE A 113 -8.97 -2.58 8.02
CA PHE A 113 -8.00 -1.49 7.99
C PHE A 113 -8.33 -0.43 9.05
N TYR A 114 -9.59 0.06 9.08
CA TYR A 114 -10.03 1.05 10.06
C TYR A 114 -9.87 0.55 11.50
N ASN A 115 -10.23 -0.68 11.78
CA ASN A 115 -10.09 -1.29 13.11
C ASN A 115 -8.62 -1.36 13.57
N LYS A 116 -7.69 -1.56 12.63
CA LYS A 116 -6.25 -1.63 12.93
C LYS A 116 -5.63 -0.26 13.14
N PHE A 117 -5.99 0.71 12.28
CA PHE A 117 -5.28 1.99 12.20
C PHE A 117 -6.07 3.17 12.76
N ASN A 118 -7.36 3.00 13.06
CA ASN A 118 -8.29 4.04 13.51
C ASN A 118 -8.42 5.24 12.55
N PHE A 119 -8.13 5.04 11.25
CA PHE A 119 -8.36 6.00 10.18
C PHE A 119 -8.64 5.27 8.85
N ASN A 120 -9.23 5.99 7.88
CA ASN A 120 -9.49 5.45 6.56
C ASN A 120 -8.35 5.77 5.60
N PRO A 121 -7.92 4.81 4.74
CA PRO A 121 -6.95 5.08 3.71
C PRO A 121 -7.54 5.98 2.63
N PHE A 122 -6.69 6.63 1.84
CA PHE A 122 -7.10 7.29 0.61
C PHE A 122 -7.39 6.25 -0.46
N VAL A 123 -8.66 6.10 -0.83
CA VAL A 123 -9.10 5.12 -1.83
C VAL A 123 -9.07 5.75 -3.22
N TRP A 124 -8.34 5.10 -4.16
CA TRP A 124 -8.20 5.53 -5.54
C TRP A 124 -8.82 4.52 -6.49
N HIS A 125 -9.90 4.94 -7.17
CA HIS A 125 -10.60 4.15 -8.19
C HIS A 125 -11.17 5.07 -9.29
N SER A 126 -11.72 4.47 -10.34
CA SER A 126 -12.22 5.20 -11.52
C SER A 126 -13.36 6.17 -11.20
N GLU A 127 -14.22 5.84 -10.24
CA GLU A 127 -15.46 6.56 -9.93
C GLU A 127 -15.29 7.74 -8.96
N ILE A 128 -14.09 7.97 -8.40
CA ILE A 128 -13.90 9.11 -7.50
C ILE A 128 -14.04 10.44 -8.25
N SER A 129 -14.68 11.41 -7.60
CA SER A 129 -14.87 12.74 -8.19
C SER A 129 -13.54 13.43 -8.53
N LYS A 130 -13.55 14.30 -9.53
CA LYS A 130 -12.36 15.08 -9.93
C LYS A 130 -11.77 15.87 -8.75
N LYS A 131 -12.61 16.39 -7.85
CA LYS A 131 -12.19 17.11 -6.64
C LYS A 131 -11.41 16.19 -5.70
N LYS A 132 -11.96 15.00 -5.40
CA LYS A 132 -11.33 14.01 -4.52
C LYS A 132 -10.03 13.47 -5.13
N ARG A 133 -10.02 13.22 -6.45
CA ARG A 133 -8.81 12.81 -7.17
C ARG A 133 -7.69 13.83 -7.02
N LYS A 134 -7.98 15.13 -7.22
CA LYS A 134 -7.00 16.21 -7.02
C LYS A 134 -6.51 16.27 -5.57
N GLU A 135 -7.40 16.10 -4.59
CA GLU A 135 -7.05 16.08 -3.16
C GLU A 135 -6.07 14.94 -2.85
N ILE A 136 -6.37 13.72 -3.27
CA ILE A 136 -5.50 12.55 -3.08
C ILE A 136 -4.14 12.77 -3.74
N TRP A 137 -4.14 13.24 -4.99
CA TRP A 137 -2.91 13.51 -5.74
C TRP A 137 -2.00 14.50 -5.03
N LEU A 138 -2.55 15.63 -4.58
CA LEU A 138 -1.79 16.66 -3.87
C LEU A 138 -1.33 16.16 -2.50
N SER A 139 -2.16 15.42 -1.78
CA SER A 139 -1.79 14.83 -0.49
C SER A 139 -0.67 13.81 -0.62
N ALA A 140 -0.68 13.00 -1.68
CA ALA A 140 0.40 12.07 -1.99
C ALA A 140 1.72 12.80 -2.29
N LEU A 141 1.66 13.82 -3.15
CA LEU A 141 2.82 14.63 -3.54
C LEU A 141 3.43 15.41 -2.37
N ASN A 142 2.59 15.92 -1.47
CA ASN A 142 3.03 16.69 -0.29
C ASN A 142 3.44 15.81 0.90
N GLY A 143 3.36 14.49 0.78
CA GLY A 143 3.70 13.56 1.85
C GLY A 143 2.70 13.53 3.02
N THR A 144 1.46 14.01 2.80
CA THR A 144 0.41 14.06 3.84
C THR A 144 -0.58 12.89 3.76
N ALA A 145 -0.59 12.14 2.65
CA ALA A 145 -1.36 10.91 2.52
C ALA A 145 -0.52 9.74 3.03
N GLY A 146 -0.80 9.22 4.22
CA GLY A 146 -0.04 8.12 4.80
C GLY A 146 -0.24 6.80 4.06
N VAL A 147 -1.49 6.42 3.81
CA VAL A 147 -1.83 5.20 3.08
C VAL A 147 -2.76 5.51 1.92
N ILE A 148 -2.36 5.06 0.73
CA ILE A 148 -3.16 5.13 -0.48
C ILE A 148 -3.44 3.69 -0.90
N VAL A 149 -4.71 3.38 -1.16
CA VAL A 149 -5.13 2.07 -1.63
C VAL A 149 -5.89 2.21 -2.94
N GLY A 150 -5.71 1.29 -3.84
CA GLY A 150 -6.46 1.27 -5.09
C GLY A 150 -6.04 0.15 -6.02
N ALA A 151 -6.73 0.07 -7.15
CA ALA A 151 -6.38 -0.87 -8.20
C ALA A 151 -5.16 -0.37 -9.01
N ARG A 152 -4.90 -1.01 -10.10
CA ARG A 152 -3.81 -0.77 -11.05
C ARG A 152 -3.48 0.73 -11.30
N SER A 153 -4.50 1.58 -11.45
CA SER A 153 -4.31 3.01 -11.73
C SER A 153 -3.71 3.81 -10.55
N ALA A 154 -3.80 3.31 -9.32
CA ALA A 154 -3.21 3.96 -8.14
C ALA A 154 -1.67 3.99 -8.22
N LEU A 155 -1.07 3.08 -8.99
CA LEU A 155 0.37 3.04 -9.23
C LEU A 155 0.93 4.35 -9.81
N MET A 156 0.13 5.09 -10.57
CA MET A 156 0.56 6.32 -11.25
C MET A 156 0.54 7.56 -10.35
N ILE A 157 0.10 7.43 -9.10
CA ILE A 157 0.09 8.55 -8.16
C ILE A 157 1.52 8.91 -7.75
N PRO A 158 1.91 10.22 -7.79
CA PRO A 158 3.21 10.66 -7.34
C PRO A 158 3.27 10.67 -5.81
N ILE A 159 3.96 9.72 -5.22
CA ILE A 159 4.11 9.58 -3.76
C ILE A 159 5.52 10.02 -3.40
N SER A 160 5.63 11.12 -2.66
CA SER A 160 6.92 11.79 -2.41
C SER A 160 7.79 11.09 -1.36
N LYS A 161 7.16 10.42 -0.38
CA LYS A 161 7.83 9.74 0.73
C LYS A 161 7.49 8.24 0.74
N LEU A 162 7.46 7.64 -0.43
CA LEU A 162 7.12 6.22 -0.55
C LEU A 162 8.14 5.35 0.19
N GLY A 163 7.67 4.54 1.14
CA GLY A 163 8.51 3.61 1.91
C GLY A 163 8.14 2.15 1.73
N LEU A 164 6.88 1.90 1.34
CA LEU A 164 6.37 0.54 1.18
C LEU A 164 5.32 0.48 0.07
N ILE A 165 5.41 -0.54 -0.77
CA ILE A 165 4.35 -0.94 -1.69
C ILE A 165 3.86 -2.34 -1.29
N ILE A 166 2.56 -2.53 -1.23
CA ILE A 166 1.93 -3.86 -1.11
C ILE A 166 1.20 -4.15 -2.42
N VAL A 167 1.39 -5.32 -2.97
CA VAL A 167 0.58 -5.85 -4.08
C VAL A 167 -0.08 -7.12 -3.56
N ASP A 168 -1.33 -7.02 -3.16
CA ASP A 168 -2.08 -8.16 -2.65
C ASP A 168 -2.72 -8.92 -3.82
N GLU A 169 -2.76 -10.25 -3.71
CA GLU A 169 -3.14 -11.17 -4.79
C GLU A 169 -2.39 -10.85 -6.10
N GLU A 170 -1.06 -10.77 -6.03
CA GLU A 170 -0.17 -10.31 -7.12
C GLU A 170 -0.33 -11.08 -8.44
N HIS A 171 -0.87 -12.29 -8.36
CA HIS A 171 -1.12 -13.17 -9.52
C HIS A 171 -2.34 -12.75 -10.35
N GLU A 172 -3.19 -11.85 -9.82
CA GLU A 172 -4.46 -11.49 -10.46
C GLU A 172 -4.26 -10.86 -11.85
N PRO A 173 -4.95 -11.38 -12.89
CA PRO A 173 -4.87 -10.83 -14.25
C PRO A 173 -5.28 -9.36 -14.34
N ALA A 174 -6.11 -8.87 -13.39
CA ALA A 174 -6.55 -7.48 -13.34
C ALA A 174 -5.38 -6.47 -13.23
N PHE A 175 -4.19 -6.91 -12.82
CA PHE A 175 -3.00 -6.06 -12.83
C PHE A 175 -2.39 -5.87 -14.22
N LYS A 176 -2.77 -6.66 -15.22
CA LYS A 176 -2.40 -6.43 -16.62
C LYS A 176 -3.26 -5.34 -17.25
N GLN A 177 -2.62 -4.35 -17.87
CA GLN A 177 -3.25 -3.40 -18.78
C GLN A 177 -3.02 -3.90 -20.21
N GLU A 178 -4.08 -4.30 -20.90
CA GLU A 178 -3.99 -4.84 -22.27
C GLU A 178 -4.37 -3.80 -23.34
N GLU A 179 -5.15 -2.79 -22.94
CA GLU A 179 -5.58 -1.71 -23.82
C GLU A 179 -4.62 -0.51 -23.76
N ASN A 180 -4.44 0.18 -24.90
CA ASN A 180 -3.59 1.36 -25.05
C ASN A 180 -2.13 1.07 -24.66
N VAL A 181 -1.63 1.63 -23.57
CA VAL A 181 -0.28 1.38 -23.05
C VAL A 181 -0.30 0.06 -22.26
N ARG A 182 0.35 -0.95 -22.80
CA ARG A 182 0.42 -2.27 -22.17
C ARG A 182 1.47 -2.29 -21.07
N TYR A 183 1.05 -2.66 -19.85
CA TYR A 183 1.95 -2.88 -18.71
C TYR A 183 1.33 -3.84 -17.70
N ASN A 184 2.17 -4.43 -16.86
CA ASN A 184 1.72 -5.15 -15.67
C ASN A 184 1.99 -4.25 -14.45
N ALA A 185 0.94 -3.94 -13.67
CA ALA A 185 1.05 -3.05 -12.52
C ALA A 185 1.94 -3.66 -11.41
N ARG A 186 1.95 -4.98 -11.23
CA ARG A 186 2.87 -5.68 -10.33
C ARG A 186 4.34 -5.36 -10.69
N ASP A 187 4.71 -5.57 -11.95
CA ASP A 187 6.10 -5.38 -12.40
C ASP A 187 6.51 -3.91 -12.33
N MET A 188 5.59 -3.02 -12.70
CA MET A 188 5.81 -1.57 -12.57
C MET A 188 5.85 -1.12 -11.11
N ALA A 189 5.17 -1.82 -10.18
CA ALA A 189 5.26 -1.55 -8.75
C ALA A 189 6.66 -1.92 -8.21
N VAL A 190 7.22 -3.05 -8.65
CA VAL A 190 8.62 -3.43 -8.33
C VAL A 190 9.59 -2.37 -8.84
N TYR A 191 9.43 -1.92 -10.08
CA TYR A 191 10.26 -0.84 -10.65
C TYR A 191 10.12 0.47 -9.84
N LYS A 192 8.88 0.87 -9.49
CA LYS A 192 8.61 2.08 -8.71
C LYS A 192 9.22 1.98 -7.32
N ALA A 193 9.10 0.84 -6.63
CA ALA A 193 9.69 0.61 -5.32
C ALA A 193 11.21 0.79 -5.37
N ASN A 194 11.87 0.16 -6.33
CA ASN A 194 13.31 0.28 -6.53
C ASN A 194 13.75 1.73 -6.76
N ARG A 195 13.04 2.47 -7.65
CA ARG A 195 13.34 3.88 -7.95
C ARG A 195 13.12 4.82 -6.77
N SER A 196 12.29 4.43 -5.82
CA SER A 196 11.94 5.24 -4.63
C SER A 196 12.69 4.79 -3.37
N SER A 197 13.61 3.84 -3.46
CA SER A 197 14.25 3.19 -2.30
C SER A 197 13.23 2.69 -1.28
N ALA A 198 12.11 2.16 -1.78
CA ALA A 198 11.01 1.62 -0.99
C ALA A 198 11.01 0.09 -1.05
N SER A 199 10.62 -0.57 0.03
CA SER A 199 10.39 -2.00 0.05
C SER A 199 9.09 -2.35 -0.66
N ILE A 200 8.98 -3.57 -1.21
CA ILE A 200 7.74 -4.05 -1.82
C ILE A 200 7.41 -5.47 -1.36
N VAL A 201 6.15 -5.71 -1.05
CA VAL A 201 5.60 -7.03 -0.69
C VAL A 201 4.61 -7.46 -1.76
N LEU A 202 4.92 -8.56 -2.43
CA LEU A 202 4.04 -9.27 -3.34
C LEU A 202 3.38 -10.39 -2.56
N ALA A 203 2.08 -10.27 -2.23
CA ALA A 203 1.36 -11.23 -1.43
C ALA A 203 0.47 -12.12 -2.31
N SER A 204 0.56 -13.43 -2.14
CA SER A 204 -0.26 -14.39 -2.88
C SER A 204 -0.35 -15.73 -2.17
N ALA A 205 -1.43 -16.47 -2.44
CA ALA A 205 -1.55 -17.89 -2.12
C ALA A 205 -1.10 -18.78 -3.27
N THR A 206 -1.09 -18.22 -4.47
CA THR A 206 -0.73 -18.89 -5.74
C THR A 206 0.15 -17.97 -6.56
N PRO A 207 1.43 -17.79 -6.18
CA PRO A 207 2.31 -16.86 -6.86
C PRO A 207 2.37 -17.08 -8.37
N SER A 208 2.44 -15.99 -9.13
CA SER A 208 2.61 -16.06 -10.58
C SER A 208 3.93 -16.71 -10.95
N LEU A 209 4.02 -17.30 -12.13
CA LEU A 209 5.23 -17.96 -12.61
C LEU A 209 6.42 -17.00 -12.66
N GLU A 210 6.19 -15.75 -13.05
CA GLU A 210 7.21 -14.70 -13.12
C GLU A 210 7.75 -14.33 -11.73
N THR A 211 6.84 -14.17 -10.74
CA THR A 211 7.23 -13.89 -9.36
C THR A 211 7.99 -15.06 -8.76
N PHE A 212 7.49 -16.28 -8.97
CA PHE A 212 8.14 -17.50 -8.51
C PHE A 212 9.53 -17.69 -9.15
N HIS A 213 9.65 -17.43 -10.46
CA HIS A 213 10.94 -17.47 -11.15
C HIS A 213 11.92 -16.45 -10.57
N ASN A 214 11.51 -15.20 -10.37
CA ASN A 214 12.38 -14.16 -9.78
C ASN A 214 12.81 -14.53 -8.35
N MET A 215 11.94 -15.15 -7.57
CA MET A 215 12.29 -15.67 -6.24
C MET A 215 13.33 -16.79 -6.36
N LYS A 216 13.15 -17.75 -7.27
CA LYS A 216 14.14 -18.85 -7.51
C LYS A 216 15.50 -18.31 -7.95
N MET A 217 15.53 -17.22 -8.70
CA MET A 217 16.76 -16.55 -9.12
C MET A 217 17.40 -15.68 -8.01
N GLY A 218 16.85 -15.67 -6.80
CA GLY A 218 17.37 -14.88 -5.68
C GLY A 218 17.15 -13.38 -5.79
N LYS A 219 16.28 -12.93 -6.73
CA LYS A 219 15.92 -11.51 -6.88
C LYS A 219 14.89 -11.06 -5.86
N TYR A 220 14.04 -11.98 -5.39
CA TYR A 220 13.00 -11.73 -4.40
C TYR A 220 13.25 -12.58 -3.16
N ILE A 221 13.02 -12.00 -1.99
CA ILE A 221 13.14 -12.68 -0.72
C ILE A 221 11.86 -13.46 -0.45
N HIS A 222 11.96 -14.77 -0.23
CA HIS A 222 10.82 -15.64 -0.01
C HIS A 222 10.45 -15.70 1.47
N LEU A 223 9.21 -15.31 1.78
CA LEU A 223 8.62 -15.37 3.12
C LEU A 223 7.39 -16.27 3.07
N THR A 224 7.34 -17.32 3.87
CA THR A 224 6.30 -18.34 3.81
C THR A 224 5.38 -18.30 5.02
N LEU A 225 4.07 -18.39 4.78
CA LEU A 225 3.02 -18.54 5.79
C LEU A 225 2.28 -19.87 5.56
N PRO A 226 2.86 -21.00 5.99
CA PRO A 226 2.39 -22.33 5.61
C PRO A 226 1.12 -22.79 6.33
N LYS A 227 0.70 -22.08 7.40
CA LYS A 227 -0.45 -22.46 8.23
C LYS A 227 -1.52 -21.38 8.23
N ARG A 228 -2.79 -21.79 8.34
CA ARG A 228 -3.90 -20.86 8.56
C ARG A 228 -3.74 -20.15 9.91
N ALA A 229 -4.09 -18.88 9.97
CA ALA A 229 -4.01 -18.08 11.20
C ALA A 229 -4.91 -18.64 12.31
N THR A 230 -6.03 -19.27 11.95
CA THR A 230 -6.97 -19.91 12.88
C THR A 230 -6.54 -21.29 13.36
N GLY A 231 -5.42 -21.83 12.85
CA GLY A 231 -5.00 -23.20 13.15
C GLY A 231 -5.87 -24.31 12.54
N ALA A 232 -6.89 -23.95 11.75
CA ALA A 232 -7.75 -24.93 11.09
C ALA A 232 -6.99 -25.65 9.96
N ASP A 233 -7.12 -26.97 9.88
CA ASP A 233 -6.54 -27.78 8.83
C ASP A 233 -7.13 -27.44 7.44
N MET A 234 -6.38 -27.71 6.39
CA MET A 234 -6.88 -27.63 5.03
C MET A 234 -7.95 -28.71 4.83
N PRO A 235 -9.06 -28.40 4.10
CA PRO A 235 -10.04 -29.43 3.79
C PRO A 235 -9.39 -30.53 2.95
N ASP A 236 -9.67 -31.79 3.32
CA ASP A 236 -9.27 -32.93 2.51
C ASP A 236 -10.02 -32.89 1.17
N ILE A 237 -9.27 -32.74 0.10
CA ILE A 237 -9.81 -32.85 -1.27
C ILE A 237 -9.90 -34.36 -1.55
N LYS A 238 -11.14 -34.88 -1.59
CA LYS A 238 -11.41 -36.25 -2.07
C LYS A 238 -11.51 -36.27 -3.59
#